data_32d67b13183742aefa162a68abf9e014
#
_entry.id   32d67b13183742aefa162a68abf9e014
#
_cell.length_a   1.000
_cell.length_b   1.000
_cell.length_c   1.000
_cell.angle_alpha   90.00
_cell.angle_beta   90.00
_cell.angle_gamma   90.00
#
_symmetry.space_group_name_H-M   'P 1'
#
loop_
_entity.id
_entity.type
_entity.pdbx_description
1 polymer ?
#
loop_
_entity_poly.entity_id
_entity_poly.type
_entity_poly.pdbx_seq_one_letter_code
_entity_poly.pdbx_strand_id
1 'polypeptide(L)'
;MKMKAPPPLISWVLVSIALILSGNASFADPSATPLPTGKIDPIEANDPEYSGNFDALYQKTWGGGAIPEKYKQLAGISISIVERCETCLRWHMKQAVRLGAKRAELIEAIRLGLLTGGSITIPTVRKAYELFGDLKVK
;
A
#
# COMPACT_ATOMS: atom_id res chain seq x y z
N MET A 1 -38.96 -11.96 -49.00
CA MET A 1 -38.11 -11.41 -47.96
C MET A 1 -37.59 -12.57 -47.13
N LYS A 2 -36.34 -13.04 -47.37
CA LYS A 2 -35.73 -14.18 -46.69
C LYS A 2 -35.00 -13.68 -45.47
N MET A 3 -35.45 -14.03 -44.27
CA MET A 3 -34.80 -13.72 -43.01
C MET A 3 -33.56 -14.64 -42.85
N LYS A 4 -32.41 -14.00 -42.66
CA LYS A 4 -31.12 -14.64 -42.44
C LYS A 4 -31.02 -15.09 -41.00
N ALA A 5 -30.76 -16.38 -40.74
CA ALA A 5 -30.62 -16.94 -39.41
C ALA A 5 -29.41 -16.35 -38.67
N PRO A 6 -29.50 -16.16 -37.36
CA PRO A 6 -28.37 -15.68 -36.55
C PRO A 6 -27.28 -16.77 -36.39
N PRO A 7 -26.03 -16.37 -36.26
CA PRO A 7 -24.92 -17.34 -36.06
C PRO A 7 -24.97 -18.04 -34.69
N PRO A 8 -24.40 -19.25 -34.58
CA PRO A 8 -24.49 -20.06 -33.37
C PRO A 8 -23.68 -19.44 -32.20
N LEU A 9 -24.31 -19.45 -31.03
CA LEU A 9 -23.81 -18.89 -29.72
C LEU A 9 -22.62 -19.62 -29.08
N ILE A 10 -21.86 -20.44 -29.83
CA ILE A 10 -20.84 -21.33 -29.25
C ILE A 10 -19.43 -20.72 -29.26
N SER A 11 -19.21 -19.53 -29.87
CA SER A 11 -17.86 -18.99 -30.05
C SER A 11 -17.38 -18.00 -28.96
N TRP A 12 -18.21 -17.67 -27.97
CA TRP A 12 -17.86 -16.64 -26.97
C TRP A 12 -17.46 -17.21 -25.59
N VAL A 13 -17.55 -18.53 -25.40
CA VAL A 13 -17.27 -19.17 -24.09
C VAL A 13 -15.80 -19.55 -23.91
N LEU A 14 -15.01 -19.64 -24.96
CA LEU A 14 -13.63 -20.13 -24.87
C LEU A 14 -12.56 -19.04 -24.71
N VAL A 15 -12.92 -17.76 -24.75
CA VAL A 15 -11.94 -16.66 -24.57
C VAL A 15 -11.86 -16.18 -23.12
N SER A 16 -12.81 -16.55 -22.26
CA SER A 16 -12.89 -16.02 -20.87
C SER A 16 -12.18 -16.86 -19.81
N ILE A 17 -11.59 -18.01 -20.14
CA ILE A 17 -10.97 -18.90 -19.14
C ILE A 17 -9.44 -18.73 -19.04
N ALA A 18 -8.82 -17.98 -19.96
CA ALA A 18 -7.35 -17.86 -19.99
C ALA A 18 -6.78 -16.71 -19.11
N LEU A 19 -7.62 -15.94 -18.39
CA LEU A 19 -7.16 -14.77 -17.62
C LEU A 19 -7.22 -14.94 -16.08
N ILE A 20 -7.49 -16.13 -15.56
CA ILE A 20 -7.66 -16.35 -14.10
C ILE A 20 -6.45 -17.07 -13.46
N LEU A 21 -5.39 -17.37 -14.22
CA LEU A 21 -4.20 -18.07 -13.69
C LEU A 21 -2.96 -17.19 -13.63
N SER A 22 -3.11 -15.88 -13.43
CA SER A 22 -1.98 -14.99 -13.23
C SER A 22 -1.87 -14.58 -11.77
N GLY A 23 -1.12 -15.37 -11.03
CA GLY A 23 -0.21 -14.85 -10.03
C GLY A 23 -0.82 -14.48 -8.68
N ASN A 24 -0.94 -15.47 -7.79
CA ASN A 24 -0.57 -15.21 -6.40
C ASN A 24 0.92 -14.85 -6.37
N ALA A 25 1.25 -13.61 -6.74
CA ALA A 25 2.53 -13.04 -6.38
C ALA A 25 2.49 -12.84 -4.87
N SER A 26 3.19 -13.71 -4.16
CA SER A 26 3.55 -13.53 -2.77
C SER A 26 4.26 -12.18 -2.65
N PHE A 27 3.56 -11.18 -2.15
CA PHE A 27 4.13 -9.86 -1.87
C PHE A 27 4.90 -9.92 -0.55
N ALA A 28 5.97 -10.67 -0.52
CA ALA A 28 7.05 -10.36 0.39
C ALA A 28 7.65 -9.04 -0.12
N ASP A 29 7.51 -7.96 0.65
CA ASP A 29 8.09 -6.65 0.31
C ASP A 29 9.62 -6.75 0.37
N PRO A 30 10.35 -6.78 -0.76
CA PRO A 30 11.81 -6.78 -0.75
C PRO A 30 12.38 -5.44 -0.28
N SER A 31 11.55 -4.46 0.04
CA SER A 31 11.92 -3.13 0.51
C SER A 31 11.49 -2.83 1.95
N ALA A 32 10.89 -3.79 2.67
CA ALA A 32 10.86 -3.72 4.11
C ALA A 32 12.31 -3.47 4.53
N THR A 33 12.58 -2.32 5.18
CA THR A 33 13.95 -1.98 5.56
C THR A 33 14.47 -3.16 6.35
N PRO A 34 15.44 -3.96 5.84
CA PRO A 34 16.01 -5.01 6.65
C PRO A 34 16.54 -4.32 7.92
N LEU A 35 16.21 -4.85 9.06
CA LEU A 35 16.93 -4.54 10.28
C LEU A 35 18.44 -4.63 9.94
N PRO A 36 19.30 -3.80 10.53
CA PRO A 36 20.74 -3.82 10.27
C PRO A 36 21.22 -5.26 10.28
N THR A 37 21.83 -5.68 9.17
CA THR A 37 22.22 -7.04 8.87
C THR A 37 22.79 -7.74 10.10
N GLY A 38 22.13 -8.79 10.58
CA GLY A 38 22.57 -9.66 11.65
C GLY A 38 21.90 -9.44 13.02
N LYS A 39 20.95 -8.52 13.16
CA LYS A 39 20.16 -8.40 14.39
C LYS A 39 18.71 -8.83 14.12
N ILE A 40 18.28 -9.86 14.83
CA ILE A 40 16.87 -10.24 14.91
C ILE A 40 16.12 -9.11 15.61
N ASP A 41 14.91 -8.79 15.13
CA ASP A 41 14.05 -7.82 15.80
C ASP A 41 13.87 -8.22 17.28
N PRO A 42 14.02 -7.29 18.25
CA PRO A 42 13.85 -7.62 19.65
C PRO A 42 12.48 -8.22 20.00
N ILE A 43 11.42 -7.89 19.29
CA ILE A 43 10.10 -8.49 19.48
C ILE A 43 10.14 -9.93 19.00
N GLU A 44 10.64 -10.18 17.78
CA GLU A 44 10.79 -11.54 17.24
C GLU A 44 11.71 -12.41 18.12
N ALA A 45 12.79 -11.84 18.65
CA ALA A 45 13.73 -12.56 19.51
C ALA A 45 13.14 -12.98 20.86
N ASN A 46 12.18 -12.20 21.40
CA ASN A 46 11.61 -12.45 22.73
C ASN A 46 10.20 -13.06 22.68
N ASP A 47 9.46 -12.84 21.59
CA ASP A 47 8.09 -13.33 21.39
C ASP A 47 7.85 -13.64 19.90
N PRO A 48 8.46 -14.70 19.36
CA PRO A 48 8.40 -15.03 17.94
C PRO A 48 7.00 -15.40 17.46
N GLU A 49 6.18 -16.02 18.33
CA GLU A 49 4.81 -16.37 17.99
C GLU A 49 3.95 -15.11 17.81
N TYR A 50 4.03 -14.17 18.74
CA TYR A 50 3.32 -12.90 18.66
C TYR A 50 3.78 -12.09 17.44
N SER A 51 5.08 -12.01 17.22
CA SER A 51 5.67 -11.30 16.06
C SER A 51 5.12 -11.87 14.76
N GLY A 52 5.12 -13.19 14.57
CA GLY A 52 4.59 -13.83 13.36
C GLY A 52 3.08 -13.60 13.19
N ASN A 53 2.30 -13.65 14.25
CA ASN A 53 0.87 -13.37 14.21
C ASN A 53 0.59 -11.89 13.88
N PHE A 54 1.37 -10.97 14.44
CA PHE A 54 1.27 -9.54 14.16
C PHE A 54 1.58 -9.24 12.70
N ASP A 55 2.66 -9.81 12.16
CA ASP A 55 3.03 -9.64 10.76
C ASP A 55 1.95 -10.16 9.81
N ALA A 56 1.37 -11.32 10.09
CA ALA A 56 0.27 -11.88 9.31
C ALA A 56 -0.97 -10.98 9.33
N LEU A 57 -1.34 -10.46 10.50
CA LEU A 57 -2.44 -9.50 10.64
C LEU A 57 -2.16 -8.20 9.91
N TYR A 58 -0.94 -7.71 10.02
CA TYR A 58 -0.47 -6.49 9.35
C TYR A 58 -0.59 -6.61 7.84
N GLN A 59 -0.06 -7.69 7.24
CA GLN A 59 -0.16 -7.97 5.81
C GLN A 59 -1.62 -8.09 5.35
N LYS A 60 -2.44 -8.78 6.11
CA LYS A 60 -3.88 -8.92 5.82
C LYS A 60 -4.61 -7.57 5.84
N THR A 61 -4.22 -6.68 6.74
CA THR A 61 -4.85 -5.37 6.91
C THR A 61 -4.45 -4.40 5.80
N TRP A 62 -3.15 -4.27 5.54
CA TRP A 62 -2.61 -3.28 4.61
C TRP A 62 -2.57 -3.78 3.15
N GLY A 63 -2.56 -5.07 2.92
CA GLY A 63 -2.61 -5.67 1.59
C GLY A 63 -3.91 -5.38 0.83
N GLY A 64 -3.94 -5.71 -0.45
CA GLY A 64 -5.09 -5.49 -1.31
C GLY A 64 -6.35 -6.23 -0.85
N GLY A 65 -7.51 -5.61 -1.06
CA GLY A 65 -8.83 -6.14 -0.73
C GLY A 65 -9.90 -5.34 -1.45
N ALA A 66 -11.06 -5.11 -0.82
CA ALA A 66 -12.09 -4.21 -1.37
C ALA A 66 -11.55 -2.80 -1.60
N ILE A 67 -10.60 -2.36 -0.77
CA ILE A 67 -9.82 -1.15 -1.01
C ILE A 67 -8.46 -1.60 -1.56
N PRO A 68 -8.04 -1.13 -2.76
CA PRO A 68 -6.72 -1.42 -3.29
C PRO A 68 -5.61 -0.94 -2.35
N GLU A 69 -4.50 -1.69 -2.28
CA GLU A 69 -3.39 -1.46 -1.37
C GLU A 69 -2.87 -0.02 -1.43
N LYS A 70 -2.69 0.55 -2.63
CA LYS A 70 -2.23 1.93 -2.80
C LYS A 70 -3.05 2.93 -1.98
N TYR A 71 -4.36 2.82 -1.98
CA TYR A 71 -5.23 3.75 -1.24
C TYR A 71 -5.18 3.53 0.26
N LYS A 72 -4.95 2.30 0.70
CA LYS A 72 -4.68 2.02 2.12
C LYS A 72 -3.38 2.69 2.56
N GLN A 73 -2.33 2.64 1.75
CA GLN A 73 -1.07 3.31 2.05
C GLN A 73 -1.23 4.84 2.08
N LEU A 74 -2.01 5.42 1.17
CA LEU A 74 -2.35 6.85 1.21
C LEU A 74 -3.13 7.22 2.49
N ALA A 75 -4.09 6.39 2.91
CA ALA A 75 -4.75 6.57 4.21
C ALA A 75 -3.76 6.46 5.37
N GLY A 76 -2.82 5.50 5.30
CA GLY A 76 -1.74 5.35 6.28
C GLY A 76 -0.88 6.59 6.43
N ILE A 77 -0.61 7.33 5.35
CA ILE A 77 0.08 8.64 5.41
C ILE A 77 -0.72 9.62 6.26
N SER A 78 -2.02 9.75 5.99
CA SER A 78 -2.88 10.66 6.76
C SER A 78 -2.94 10.30 8.24
N ILE A 79 -3.09 9.02 8.54
CA ILE A 79 -3.10 8.48 9.91
C ILE A 79 -1.76 8.76 10.60
N SER A 80 -0.64 8.47 9.93
CA SER A 80 0.70 8.70 10.48
C SER A 80 0.95 10.16 10.85
N ILE A 81 0.39 11.10 10.08
CA ILE A 81 0.47 12.53 10.36
C ILE A 81 -0.33 12.87 11.62
N VAL A 82 -1.57 12.38 11.74
CA VAL A 82 -2.41 12.60 12.92
C VAL A 82 -1.75 12.04 14.18
N GLU A 83 -1.19 10.83 14.09
CA GLU A 83 -0.48 10.15 15.17
C GLU A 83 0.93 10.72 15.41
N ARG A 84 1.43 11.59 14.53
CA ARG A 84 2.79 12.17 14.58
C ARG A 84 3.89 11.12 14.59
N CYS A 85 3.65 9.98 13.91
CA CYS A 85 4.57 8.87 13.80
C CYS A 85 5.43 9.02 12.54
N GLU A 86 6.65 9.57 12.67
CA GLU A 86 7.52 9.79 11.51
C GLU A 86 8.00 8.48 10.86
N THR A 87 8.23 7.43 11.63
CA THR A 87 8.61 6.11 11.12
C THR A 87 7.47 5.49 10.32
N CYS A 88 6.24 5.55 10.83
CA CYS A 88 5.04 5.10 10.12
C CYS A 88 4.83 5.89 8.84
N LEU A 89 4.98 7.21 8.90
CA LEU A 89 4.87 8.11 7.75
C LEU A 89 5.85 7.73 6.63
N ARG A 90 7.13 7.55 6.98
CA ARG A 90 8.18 7.15 6.03
C ARG A 90 7.85 5.81 5.38
N TRP A 91 7.38 4.86 6.17
CA TRP A 91 7.02 3.53 5.67
C TRP A 91 5.85 3.61 4.69
N HIS A 92 4.72 4.23 5.08
CA HIS A 92 3.54 4.36 4.22
C HIS A 92 3.82 5.16 2.95
N MET A 93 4.59 6.24 3.02
CA MET A 93 5.01 7.01 1.84
C MET A 93 5.82 6.15 0.87
N LYS A 94 6.79 5.37 1.39
CA LYS A 94 7.60 4.47 0.58
C LYS A 94 6.73 3.42 -0.13
N GLN A 95 5.79 2.81 0.59
CA GLN A 95 4.87 1.83 0.01
C GLN A 95 3.93 2.45 -1.02
N ALA A 96 3.36 3.63 -0.74
CA ALA A 96 2.50 4.33 -1.69
C ALA A 96 3.24 4.63 -3.01
N VAL A 97 4.48 5.12 -2.93
CA VAL A 97 5.34 5.39 -4.10
C VAL A 97 5.64 4.10 -4.87
N ARG A 98 6.00 3.02 -4.18
CA ARG A 98 6.22 1.69 -4.78
C ARG A 98 4.98 1.20 -5.55
N LEU A 99 3.81 1.47 -5.03
CA LEU A 99 2.51 1.13 -5.63
C LEU A 99 2.04 2.13 -6.70
N GLY A 100 2.91 3.04 -7.12
CA GLY A 100 2.65 4.00 -8.18
C GLY A 100 1.79 5.19 -7.77
N ALA A 101 1.78 5.56 -6.49
CA ALA A 101 1.15 6.81 -6.08
C ALA A 101 1.86 8.01 -6.71
N LYS A 102 1.07 8.91 -7.27
CA LYS A 102 1.56 10.15 -7.89
C LYS A 102 1.76 11.22 -6.81
N ARG A 103 2.63 12.19 -7.11
CA ARG A 103 2.88 13.34 -6.23
C ARG A 103 1.60 14.02 -5.75
N ALA A 104 0.62 14.22 -6.64
CA ALA A 104 -0.66 14.83 -6.29
C ALA A 104 -1.43 14.02 -5.25
N GLU A 105 -1.49 12.68 -5.39
CA GLU A 105 -2.16 11.79 -4.44
C GLU A 105 -1.50 11.84 -3.05
N LEU A 106 -0.16 11.88 -3.01
CA LEU A 106 0.59 12.02 -1.75
C LEU A 106 0.30 13.35 -1.06
N ILE A 107 0.26 14.46 -1.83
CA ILE A 107 -0.06 15.79 -1.32
C ILE A 107 -1.48 15.82 -0.73
N GLU A 108 -2.45 15.22 -1.40
CA GLU A 108 -3.83 15.14 -0.89
C GLU A 108 -3.90 14.34 0.42
N ALA A 109 -3.23 13.20 0.49
CA ALA A 109 -3.14 12.41 1.73
C ALA A 109 -2.50 13.20 2.87
N ILE A 110 -1.42 13.96 2.60
CA ILE A 110 -0.78 14.84 3.59
C ILE A 110 -1.75 15.94 4.07
N ARG A 111 -2.48 16.57 3.15
CA ARG A 111 -3.48 17.62 3.49
C ARG A 111 -4.60 17.07 4.37
N LEU A 112 -5.08 15.86 4.10
CA LEU A 112 -6.09 15.22 4.94
C LEU A 112 -5.56 15.04 6.37
N GLY A 113 -4.35 14.54 6.53
CA GLY A 113 -3.72 14.39 7.85
C GLY A 113 -3.53 15.72 8.58
N LEU A 114 -3.09 16.76 7.87
CA LEU A 114 -2.93 18.11 8.44
C LEU A 114 -4.26 18.68 8.91
N LEU A 115 -5.29 18.64 8.06
CA LEU A 115 -6.59 19.23 8.37
C LEU A 115 -7.26 18.51 9.55
N THR A 116 -7.16 17.17 9.58
CA THR A 116 -7.76 16.36 10.65
C THR A 116 -7.01 16.49 11.97
N GLY A 117 -5.68 16.50 11.92
CA GLY A 117 -4.83 16.55 13.13
C GLY A 117 -4.55 17.97 13.65
N GLY A 118 -4.83 18.99 12.83
CA GLY A 118 -4.63 20.40 13.21
C GLY A 118 -3.15 20.81 13.25
N SER A 119 -2.90 22.02 13.76
CA SER A 119 -1.57 22.65 13.73
C SER A 119 -0.47 21.90 14.45
N ILE A 120 -0.81 21.07 15.41
CA ILE A 120 0.16 20.21 16.15
C ILE A 120 0.87 19.21 15.22
N THR A 121 0.30 18.89 14.06
CA THR A 121 0.89 17.97 13.08
C THR A 121 1.85 18.64 12.11
N ILE A 122 1.98 19.96 12.11
CA ILE A 122 2.84 20.71 11.18
C ILE A 122 4.28 20.19 11.14
N PRO A 123 4.94 19.83 12.24
CA PRO A 123 6.29 19.26 12.18
C PRO A 123 6.35 17.99 11.36
N THR A 124 5.39 17.06 11.57
CA THR A 124 5.29 15.79 10.82
C THR A 124 4.95 16.03 9.34
N VAL A 125 4.12 17.02 9.04
CA VAL A 125 3.81 17.44 7.66
C VAL A 125 5.05 17.96 6.94
N ARG A 126 5.88 18.79 7.59
CA ARG A 126 7.16 19.23 7.03
C ARG A 126 8.05 18.05 6.70
N LYS A 127 8.10 17.05 7.59
CA LYS A 127 8.83 15.80 7.38
C LYS A 127 8.31 15.03 6.16
N ALA A 128 6.98 14.98 5.97
CA ALA A 128 6.39 14.35 4.79
C ALA A 128 6.88 14.99 3.48
N TYR A 129 6.98 16.32 3.42
CA TYR A 129 7.48 17.02 2.23
C TYR A 129 9.00 16.84 2.01
N GLU A 130 9.80 16.73 3.07
CA GLU A 130 11.23 16.40 2.96
C GLU A 130 11.43 15.02 2.33
N LEU A 131 10.57 14.03 2.67
CA LEU A 131 10.62 12.68 2.12
C LEU A 131 10.41 12.62 0.60
N PHE A 132 9.83 13.62 -0.03
CA PHE A 132 9.71 13.67 -1.49
C PHE A 132 11.07 13.64 -2.19
N GLY A 133 12.07 14.32 -1.61
CA GLY A 133 13.44 14.27 -2.11
C GLY A 133 14.05 12.87 -1.95
N ASP A 134 13.94 12.30 -0.75
CA ASP A 134 14.48 10.97 -0.43
C ASP A 134 13.89 9.87 -1.32
N LEU A 135 12.59 9.94 -1.57
CA LEU A 135 11.82 8.96 -2.35
C LEU A 135 11.78 9.28 -3.86
N LYS A 136 12.48 10.34 -4.30
CA LYS A 136 12.54 10.79 -5.71
C LYS A 136 11.15 10.97 -6.33
N VAL A 137 10.20 11.50 -5.56
CA VAL A 137 8.85 11.79 -6.02
C VAL A 137 8.89 12.99 -6.98
N LYS A 138 8.55 12.75 -8.25
CA LYS A 138 8.52 13.77 -9.31
C LYS A 138 7.19 14.51 -9.37
#